data_2449c947587aab000b4cd77edefee9ea
#
_entry.id   2449c947587aab000b4cd77edefee9ea
#
_cell.length_a   1.000
_cell.length_b   1.000
_cell.length_c   1.000
_cell.angle_alpha   90.00
_cell.angle_beta   90.00
_cell.angle_gamma   90.00
#
_symmetry.space_group_name_H-M   'P 1'
#
loop_
_entity.id
_entity.type
_entity.pdbx_description
1 polymer ?
#
loop_
_entity_poly.entity_id
_entity_poly.type
_entity_poly.pdbx_seq_one_letter_code
_entity_poly.pdbx_strand_id
1 'polypeptide(L)'
;MMKSSRMMIKTNRSPAGHRLPGAARAAFTSAAAAVTAAVLALGTLLAPQAALHAQAASAAPTAQNPVVIVLDPGHGGPLENSDNQGAIYAPYREKDLTLQLAKAIQAELSVYDNVQCFLTREDDSSLTLSERASIAAAHHADMLICLHFNASNRHDYYGSEVWASAFGHNYAVGASFGETELAMLSGLGLYSKGVKTRIGQHGDYYGIIRHSDAAGIPCVLIEHCYLDSEEDRSLLSGKDFLSQLAHADAVSIAAWFHLKSSSYGIDFDQYVRPETADAPAGGIPQDTTAPDVCTLEQIGRSGSRVSFRLTAADTDSSYPLLYYSYTVDGKTSRLQTWPKGASSVTFTIQAPKGTQVFGTAHNSYELSTDSSVLTVK
;
A
#
# COMPACT_ATOMS: atom_id res chain seq x y z
N MET A 1 -37.88 35.50 -51.91
CA MET A 1 -39.03 35.09 -51.11
C MET A 1 -38.53 34.19 -49.98
N MET A 2 -38.09 34.72 -48.89
CA MET A 2 -38.79 35.02 -47.62
C MET A 2 -39.59 33.86 -47.04
N LYS A 3 -39.12 33.31 -45.92
CA LYS A 3 -39.93 33.24 -44.70
C LYS A 3 -39.00 33.06 -43.49
N SER A 4 -39.02 34.10 -42.67
CA SER A 4 -38.52 34.17 -41.31
C SER A 4 -39.34 33.25 -40.40
N SER A 5 -38.68 32.54 -39.48
CA SER A 5 -39.35 32.00 -38.29
C SER A 5 -38.48 32.26 -37.07
N ARG A 6 -38.91 33.20 -36.27
CA ARG A 6 -38.47 33.46 -34.91
C ARG A 6 -38.72 32.24 -34.04
N MET A 7 -37.71 31.77 -33.35
CA MET A 7 -37.86 30.81 -32.27
C MET A 7 -37.54 31.46 -30.92
N MET A 8 -38.54 31.45 -30.05
CA MET A 8 -38.50 32.07 -28.72
C MET A 8 -37.52 31.38 -27.79
N ILE A 9 -36.73 32.18 -27.10
CA ILE A 9 -35.90 31.75 -25.98
C ILE A 9 -36.82 31.59 -24.77
N LYS A 10 -36.99 30.36 -24.30
CA LYS A 10 -37.56 30.08 -22.98
C LYS A 10 -36.41 29.99 -21.98
N THR A 11 -36.34 30.96 -21.10
CA THR A 11 -35.54 30.90 -19.85
C THR A 11 -36.08 29.80 -18.97
N ASN A 12 -35.24 28.82 -18.63
CA ASN A 12 -35.58 27.82 -17.65
C ASN A 12 -34.63 27.92 -16.44
N ARG A 13 -35.26 27.85 -15.31
CA ARG A 13 -34.72 28.05 -13.95
C ARG A 13 -33.66 27.02 -13.59
N SER A 14 -32.75 27.43 -12.69
CA SER A 14 -31.76 26.59 -12.00
C SER A 14 -32.36 25.29 -11.47
N PRO A 15 -31.66 24.16 -11.59
CA PRO A 15 -32.04 22.96 -10.89
C PRO A 15 -31.41 22.94 -9.47
N ALA A 16 -32.27 22.49 -8.58
CA ALA A 16 -32.03 22.26 -7.17
C ALA A 16 -30.89 21.23 -6.92
N GLY A 17 -30.31 21.34 -5.71
CA GLY A 17 -29.24 20.48 -5.25
C GLY A 17 -29.50 18.99 -5.40
N HIS A 18 -28.52 18.30 -5.89
CA HIS A 18 -28.50 16.84 -5.95
C HIS A 18 -28.37 16.27 -4.53
N ARG A 19 -29.47 15.77 -3.99
CA ARG A 19 -29.46 14.85 -2.85
C ARG A 19 -29.06 13.47 -3.37
N LEU A 20 -28.01 12.90 -2.85
CA LEU A 20 -27.61 11.50 -3.11
C LEU A 20 -28.74 10.55 -2.67
N PRO A 21 -29.03 9.48 -3.40
CA PRO A 21 -30.06 8.51 -3.04
C PRO A 21 -29.72 7.77 -1.73
N GLY A 22 -30.73 7.50 -0.91
CA GLY A 22 -30.58 6.90 0.42
C GLY A 22 -29.90 5.52 0.48
N ALA A 23 -29.79 4.81 -0.65
CA ALA A 23 -29.07 3.54 -0.72
C ALA A 23 -27.54 3.69 -0.62
N ALA A 24 -26.98 4.81 -1.07
CA ALA A 24 -25.56 5.12 -0.92
C ALA A 24 -25.18 5.40 0.55
N ARG A 25 -26.12 5.99 1.33
CA ARG A 25 -25.91 6.26 2.76
C ARG A 25 -25.86 4.98 3.62
N ALA A 26 -26.64 3.97 3.28
CA ALA A 26 -26.66 2.71 4.05
C ALA A 26 -25.42 1.83 3.81
N ALA A 27 -24.86 1.87 2.60
CA ALA A 27 -23.59 1.18 2.29
C ALA A 27 -22.38 1.84 2.97
N PHE A 28 -22.40 3.19 3.07
CA PHE A 28 -21.35 3.97 3.73
C PHE A 28 -21.24 3.65 5.22
N THR A 29 -22.37 3.50 5.92
CA THR A 29 -22.38 3.23 7.38
C THR A 29 -21.92 1.81 7.73
N SER A 30 -22.12 0.81 6.88
CA SER A 30 -21.73 -0.58 7.18
C SER A 30 -20.24 -0.85 6.93
N ALA A 31 -19.65 -0.26 5.89
CA ALA A 31 -18.23 -0.41 5.62
C ALA A 31 -17.38 0.42 6.62
N ALA A 32 -17.79 1.65 6.92
CA ALA A 32 -17.13 2.49 7.92
C ALA A 32 -17.10 1.84 9.32
N ALA A 33 -18.21 1.21 9.74
CA ALA A 33 -18.29 0.54 11.02
C ALA A 33 -17.36 -0.67 11.14
N ALA A 34 -17.14 -1.41 10.06
CA ALA A 34 -16.27 -2.59 10.05
C ALA A 34 -14.78 -2.22 10.12
N VAL A 35 -14.36 -1.19 9.37
CA VAL A 35 -12.97 -0.73 9.34
C VAL A 35 -12.64 0.05 10.62
N THR A 36 -13.54 0.90 11.10
CA THR A 36 -13.36 1.62 12.38
C THR A 36 -13.27 0.66 13.58
N ALA A 37 -14.03 -0.44 13.57
CA ALA A 37 -13.94 -1.47 14.60
C ALA A 37 -12.59 -2.22 14.56
N ALA A 38 -12.00 -2.42 13.37
CA ALA A 38 -10.68 -3.02 13.23
C ALA A 38 -9.57 -2.11 13.79
N VAL A 39 -9.64 -0.79 13.57
CA VAL A 39 -8.69 0.19 14.11
C VAL A 39 -8.73 0.23 15.64
N LEU A 40 -9.94 0.24 16.24
CA LEU A 40 -10.09 0.22 17.69
C LEU A 40 -9.65 -1.12 18.30
N ALA A 41 -9.81 -2.24 17.59
CA ALA A 41 -9.37 -3.55 18.04
C ALA A 41 -7.84 -3.73 17.95
N LEU A 42 -7.17 -3.14 16.94
CA LEU A 42 -5.70 -3.18 16.83
C LEU A 42 -5.02 -2.36 17.94
N GLY A 43 -5.59 -1.20 18.31
CA GLY A 43 -5.05 -0.38 19.39
C GLY A 43 -5.04 -1.06 20.77
N THR A 44 -5.90 -2.06 21.00
CA THR A 44 -5.97 -2.80 22.26
C THR A 44 -5.12 -4.07 22.31
N LEU A 45 -4.67 -4.58 21.14
CA LEU A 45 -3.87 -5.82 21.04
C LEU A 45 -2.35 -5.59 21.01
N LEU A 46 -1.89 -4.34 20.86
CA LEU A 46 -0.48 -3.99 20.72
C LEU A 46 0.11 -3.24 21.92
N ALA A 47 -0.45 -3.36 23.11
CA ALA A 47 0.13 -2.74 24.31
C ALA A 47 1.20 -3.63 24.97
N PRO A 48 2.51 -3.49 24.62
CA PRO A 48 3.58 -3.81 25.55
C PRO A 48 3.77 -2.62 26.48
N GLN A 49 4.08 -2.89 27.72
CA GLN A 49 4.44 -1.88 28.72
C GLN A 49 5.63 -1.07 28.22
N ALA A 50 5.39 0.14 27.71
CA ALA A 50 6.42 1.07 27.28
C ALA A 50 6.63 2.14 28.33
N ALA A 51 7.88 2.39 28.64
CA ALA A 51 8.34 3.48 29.46
C ALA A 51 7.97 4.83 28.79
N LEU A 52 7.39 5.74 29.58
CA LEU A 52 7.03 7.08 29.18
C LEU A 52 8.26 7.85 28.65
N HIS A 53 8.38 7.96 27.35
CA HIS A 53 9.10 9.07 26.73
C HIS A 53 8.04 10.05 26.23
N ALA A 54 8.03 11.23 26.83
CA ALA A 54 7.15 12.31 26.43
C ALA A 54 7.58 12.79 25.02
N GLN A 55 6.96 12.25 24.00
CA GLN A 55 6.98 12.82 22.66
C GLN A 55 6.13 14.10 22.72
N ALA A 56 6.65 15.21 22.21
CA ALA A 56 5.89 16.44 22.11
C ALA A 56 4.62 16.13 21.29
N ALA A 57 3.48 16.10 21.95
CA ALA A 57 2.22 15.89 21.28
C ALA A 57 2.06 17.01 20.23
N SER A 58 1.99 16.65 18.97
CA SER A 58 1.58 17.57 17.91
C SER A 58 0.25 18.18 18.34
N ALA A 59 0.14 19.51 18.30
CA ALA A 59 -1.10 20.18 18.66
C ALA A 59 -2.23 19.63 17.77
N ALA A 60 -3.40 19.38 18.37
CA ALA A 60 -4.56 18.92 17.61
C ALA A 60 -4.87 19.87 16.44
N PRO A 61 -5.22 19.36 15.24
CA PRO A 61 -5.53 20.20 14.09
C PRO A 61 -6.72 21.11 14.38
N THR A 62 -6.64 22.35 13.91
CA THR A 62 -7.66 23.38 14.09
C THR A 62 -8.03 24.01 12.76
N ALA A 63 -9.13 24.76 12.70
CA ALA A 63 -9.52 25.49 11.49
C ALA A 63 -8.47 26.53 11.04
N GLN A 64 -7.68 27.08 11.97
CA GLN A 64 -6.59 28.01 11.68
C GLN A 64 -5.26 27.32 11.35
N ASN A 65 -5.13 26.05 11.71
CA ASN A 65 -3.97 25.20 11.40
C ASN A 65 -4.45 23.79 11.05
N PRO A 66 -5.04 23.63 9.86
CA PRO A 66 -5.51 22.31 9.39
C PRO A 66 -4.32 21.41 9.04
N VAL A 67 -4.53 20.12 9.08
CA VAL A 67 -3.62 19.15 8.45
C VAL A 67 -3.69 19.32 6.93
N VAL A 68 -2.54 19.39 6.29
CA VAL A 68 -2.43 19.51 4.83
C VAL A 68 -1.83 18.24 4.24
N ILE A 69 -2.62 17.51 3.48
CA ILE A 69 -2.20 16.30 2.75
C ILE A 69 -2.11 16.61 1.27
N VAL A 70 -1.02 16.22 0.64
CA VAL A 70 -0.93 16.20 -0.82
C VAL A 70 -0.88 14.75 -1.28
N LEU A 71 -1.85 14.35 -2.08
CA LEU A 71 -1.87 13.05 -2.75
C LEU A 71 -1.19 13.19 -4.10
N ASP A 72 -0.28 12.28 -4.40
CA ASP A 72 0.42 12.24 -5.68
C ASP A 72 -0.03 11.00 -6.46
N PRO A 73 -1.02 11.13 -7.38
CA PRO A 73 -1.35 10.03 -8.27
C PRO A 73 -0.16 9.71 -9.16
N GLY A 74 0.48 8.56 -8.95
CA GLY A 74 1.66 8.14 -9.72
C GLY A 74 1.40 8.15 -11.23
N HIS A 75 2.48 8.33 -12.01
CA HIS A 75 2.41 8.37 -13.48
C HIS A 75 1.59 9.56 -14.02
N GLY A 76 1.02 9.41 -15.22
CA GLY A 76 0.22 10.44 -15.89
C GLY A 76 0.48 10.47 -17.40
N GLY A 77 0.38 11.64 -18.01
CA GLY A 77 0.68 11.85 -19.42
C GLY A 77 2.16 11.58 -19.76
N PRO A 78 2.52 11.54 -21.03
CA PRO A 78 3.88 11.23 -21.46
C PRO A 78 4.89 12.28 -20.97
N LEU A 79 6.07 11.82 -20.59
CA LEU A 79 7.28 12.61 -20.35
C LEU A 79 8.22 12.45 -21.53
N GLU A 80 9.25 13.31 -21.62
CA GLU A 80 10.15 13.41 -22.79
C GLU A 80 10.68 12.05 -23.32
N ASN A 81 10.95 11.10 -22.40
CA ASN A 81 11.52 9.79 -22.76
C ASN A 81 10.70 8.61 -22.23
N SER A 82 9.43 8.79 -21.91
CA SER A 82 8.56 7.77 -21.32
C SER A 82 7.09 8.03 -21.61
N ASP A 83 6.37 6.97 -21.92
CA ASP A 83 4.89 7.00 -21.97
C ASP A 83 4.26 7.31 -20.61
N ASN A 84 5.04 7.12 -19.52
CA ASN A 84 4.67 7.41 -18.15
C ASN A 84 3.32 6.80 -17.71
N GLN A 85 2.97 5.65 -18.25
CA GLN A 85 1.67 5.01 -17.99
C GLN A 85 1.67 4.11 -16.76
N GLY A 86 2.87 3.77 -16.24
CA GLY A 86 3.01 2.75 -15.21
C GLY A 86 2.74 1.34 -15.74
N ALA A 87 2.37 0.44 -14.85
CA ALA A 87 2.02 -0.92 -15.20
C ALA A 87 0.70 -0.97 -16.01
N ILE A 88 0.67 -1.83 -17.03
CA ILE A 88 -0.50 -2.04 -17.89
C ILE A 88 -0.83 -3.52 -17.92
N TYR A 89 -1.92 -3.88 -17.26
CA TYR A 89 -2.50 -5.23 -17.26
C TYR A 89 -4.02 -5.13 -17.43
N ALA A 90 -4.50 -5.39 -18.64
CA ALA A 90 -5.90 -5.21 -19.00
C ALA A 90 -6.87 -5.86 -17.98
N PRO A 91 -7.92 -5.15 -17.55
CA PRO A 91 -8.38 -3.86 -18.08
C PRO A 91 -7.70 -2.63 -17.45
N TYR A 92 -6.69 -2.80 -16.60
CA TYR A 92 -6.10 -1.76 -15.75
C TYR A 92 -4.91 -1.07 -16.43
N ARG A 93 -4.82 0.24 -16.22
CA ARG A 93 -3.63 1.07 -16.43
C ARG A 93 -3.35 1.81 -15.13
N GLU A 94 -2.15 1.71 -14.63
CA GLU A 94 -1.79 2.24 -13.31
C GLU A 94 -2.08 3.74 -13.19
N LYS A 95 -1.69 4.55 -14.17
CA LYS A 95 -1.95 6.00 -14.15
C LYS A 95 -3.43 6.38 -14.00
N ASP A 96 -4.33 5.56 -14.53
CA ASP A 96 -5.76 5.82 -14.45
C ASP A 96 -6.31 5.39 -13.08
N LEU A 97 -5.81 4.27 -12.54
CA LEU A 97 -6.19 3.79 -11.22
C LEU A 97 -5.72 4.74 -10.12
N THR A 98 -4.46 5.20 -10.19
CA THR A 98 -3.90 6.11 -9.19
C THR A 98 -4.66 7.42 -9.13
N LEU A 99 -5.08 7.96 -10.30
CA LEU A 99 -5.88 9.18 -10.36
C LEU A 99 -7.30 8.97 -9.80
N GLN A 100 -7.93 7.83 -10.13
CA GLN A 100 -9.24 7.50 -9.60
C GLN A 100 -9.19 7.31 -8.09
N LEU A 101 -8.18 6.62 -7.58
CA LEU A 101 -7.96 6.39 -6.16
C LEU A 101 -7.74 7.72 -5.43
N ALA A 102 -6.84 8.58 -5.92
CA ALA A 102 -6.55 9.88 -5.30
C ALA A 102 -7.81 10.76 -5.16
N LYS A 103 -8.63 10.82 -6.22
CA LYS A 103 -9.89 11.56 -6.18
C LYS A 103 -10.89 10.98 -5.18
N ALA A 104 -10.92 9.66 -5.07
CA ALA A 104 -11.78 8.98 -4.11
C ALA A 104 -11.31 9.22 -2.66
N ILE A 105 -10.00 9.15 -2.39
CA ILE A 105 -9.41 9.49 -1.07
C ILE A 105 -9.70 10.95 -0.71
N GLN A 106 -9.52 11.88 -1.64
CA GLN A 106 -9.83 13.29 -1.42
C GLN A 106 -11.30 13.51 -1.04
N ALA A 107 -12.21 12.79 -1.71
CA ALA A 107 -13.63 12.84 -1.41
C ALA A 107 -13.94 12.26 -0.01
N GLU A 108 -13.30 11.14 0.36
CA GLU A 108 -13.42 10.54 1.71
C GLU A 108 -12.88 11.48 2.79
N LEU A 109 -11.73 12.12 2.57
CA LEU A 109 -11.14 13.06 3.52
C LEU A 109 -11.99 14.31 3.74
N SER A 110 -12.84 14.67 2.79
CA SER A 110 -13.71 15.86 2.88
C SER A 110 -14.75 15.79 4.00
N VAL A 111 -14.96 14.61 4.60
CA VAL A 111 -15.88 14.46 5.74
C VAL A 111 -15.22 14.73 7.08
N TYR A 112 -13.90 14.81 7.12
CA TYR A 112 -13.13 15.09 8.33
C TYR A 112 -12.94 16.60 8.55
N ASP A 113 -12.92 17.00 9.81
CA ASP A 113 -12.75 18.37 10.21
C ASP A 113 -11.25 18.76 10.18
N ASN A 114 -10.95 20.00 9.82
CA ASN A 114 -9.60 20.57 9.90
C ASN A 114 -8.54 19.81 9.08
N VAL A 115 -8.90 19.33 7.92
CA VAL A 115 -7.98 18.74 6.93
C VAL A 115 -8.18 19.42 5.57
N GLN A 116 -7.08 19.62 4.86
CA GLN A 116 -7.06 20.03 3.46
C GLN A 116 -6.32 18.97 2.66
N CYS A 117 -6.91 18.56 1.56
CA CYS A 117 -6.36 17.54 0.68
C CYS A 117 -6.25 18.06 -0.74
N PHE A 118 -5.02 18.10 -1.27
CA PHE A 118 -4.71 18.53 -2.63
C PHE A 118 -4.14 17.36 -3.43
N LEU A 119 -4.26 17.44 -4.76
CA LEU A 119 -3.68 16.47 -5.68
C LEU A 119 -2.55 17.13 -6.45
N THR A 120 -1.47 16.39 -6.75
CA THR A 120 -0.41 16.90 -7.65
C THR A 120 -0.90 17.03 -9.08
N ARG A 121 -1.84 16.15 -9.53
CA ARG A 121 -2.53 16.25 -10.81
C ARG A 121 -4.01 15.86 -10.66
N GLU A 122 -4.86 16.50 -11.43
CA GLU A 122 -6.32 16.24 -11.45
C GLU A 122 -6.78 15.60 -12.77
N ASP A 123 -5.89 15.48 -13.73
CA ASP A 123 -6.13 14.91 -15.06
C ASP A 123 -4.92 14.06 -15.51
N ASP A 124 -4.81 13.77 -16.80
CA ASP A 124 -3.71 13.02 -17.41
C ASP A 124 -2.48 13.92 -17.71
N SER A 125 -2.18 14.88 -16.83
CA SER A 125 -1.02 15.76 -16.97
C SER A 125 0.28 15.02 -16.72
N SER A 126 1.34 15.49 -17.37
CA SER A 126 2.72 15.07 -17.11
C SER A 126 3.35 15.94 -16.05
N LEU A 127 3.89 15.34 -15.00
CA LEU A 127 4.65 16.02 -13.97
C LEU A 127 5.95 15.27 -13.69
N THR A 128 7.05 15.99 -13.62
CA THR A 128 8.32 15.46 -13.12
C THR A 128 8.24 15.23 -11.61
N LEU A 129 9.12 14.39 -11.07
CA LEU A 129 9.16 14.12 -9.62
C LEU A 129 9.46 15.39 -8.80
N SER A 130 10.28 16.30 -9.34
CA SER A 130 10.57 17.60 -8.72
C SER A 130 9.34 18.52 -8.69
N GLU A 131 8.55 18.56 -9.78
CA GLU A 131 7.32 19.35 -9.82
C GLU A 131 6.30 18.85 -8.79
N ARG A 132 6.14 17.51 -8.66
CA ARG A 132 5.25 16.91 -7.65
C ARG A 132 5.64 17.33 -6.23
N ALA A 133 6.93 17.21 -5.87
CA ALA A 133 7.43 17.66 -4.57
C ALA A 133 7.27 19.19 -4.38
N SER A 134 7.45 19.98 -5.45
CA SER A 134 7.25 21.44 -5.40
C SER A 134 5.79 21.82 -5.17
N ILE A 135 4.84 21.06 -5.71
CA ILE A 135 3.41 21.26 -5.44
C ILE A 135 3.12 21.00 -3.95
N ALA A 136 3.65 19.92 -3.38
CA ALA A 136 3.51 19.63 -1.96
C ALA A 136 4.11 20.74 -1.09
N ALA A 137 5.29 21.25 -1.44
CA ALA A 137 5.94 22.37 -0.76
C ALA A 137 5.13 23.66 -0.85
N ALA A 138 4.54 23.96 -2.02
CA ALA A 138 3.73 25.17 -2.22
C ALA A 138 2.45 25.17 -1.36
N HIS A 139 1.92 23.99 -1.06
CA HIS A 139 0.78 23.81 -0.17
C HIS A 139 1.18 23.69 1.31
N HIS A 140 2.47 23.71 1.65
CA HIS A 140 2.96 23.45 3.00
C HIS A 140 2.46 22.12 3.56
N ALA A 141 2.56 21.06 2.77
CA ALA A 141 2.03 19.75 3.12
C ALA A 141 2.70 19.20 4.39
N ASP A 142 1.89 18.63 5.28
CA ASP A 142 2.37 17.85 6.42
C ASP A 142 2.86 16.47 5.98
N MET A 143 2.32 15.96 4.84
CA MET A 143 2.79 14.74 4.21
C MET A 143 2.43 14.71 2.72
N LEU A 144 3.36 14.19 1.90
CA LEU A 144 3.13 13.81 0.51
C LEU A 144 2.92 12.29 0.45
N ILE A 145 1.78 11.85 -0.07
CA ILE A 145 1.42 10.43 -0.19
C ILE A 145 1.33 10.08 -1.67
N CYS A 146 2.30 9.31 -2.14
CA CYS A 146 2.39 8.89 -3.53
C CYS A 146 1.69 7.54 -3.72
N LEU A 147 0.73 7.48 -4.64
CA LEU A 147 -0.14 6.34 -4.85
C LEU A 147 0.28 5.57 -6.10
N HIS A 148 0.53 4.27 -5.95
CA HIS A 148 0.98 3.37 -7.00
C HIS A 148 0.29 2.00 -6.94
N PHE A 149 0.43 1.24 -8.01
CA PHE A 149 0.06 -0.18 -8.12
C PHE A 149 1.21 -0.94 -8.73
N ASN A 150 1.64 -1.97 -8.06
CA ASN A 150 2.85 -2.73 -8.38
C ASN A 150 2.68 -3.67 -9.59
N ALA A 151 3.80 -4.11 -10.12
CA ALA A 151 3.91 -5.22 -11.05
C ALA A 151 5.31 -5.85 -10.95
N SER A 152 5.43 -7.14 -11.25
CA SER A 152 6.68 -7.87 -11.18
C SER A 152 6.98 -8.65 -12.47
N ASN A 153 8.27 -8.97 -12.71
CA ASN A 153 8.65 -9.81 -13.83
C ASN A 153 8.18 -11.28 -13.69
N ARG A 154 7.84 -11.69 -12.47
CA ARG A 154 7.35 -13.06 -12.18
C ARG A 154 5.84 -13.18 -12.36
N HIS A 155 5.09 -12.09 -12.27
CA HIS A 155 3.62 -12.03 -12.38
C HIS A 155 2.89 -12.88 -11.33
N ASP A 156 3.53 -13.19 -10.19
CA ASP A 156 2.96 -14.02 -9.12
C ASP A 156 3.20 -13.48 -7.70
N TYR A 157 3.94 -12.36 -7.55
CA TYR A 157 3.97 -11.62 -6.28
C TYR A 157 2.65 -10.89 -6.06
N TYR A 158 2.25 -10.73 -4.80
CA TYR A 158 1.00 -10.09 -4.40
C TYR A 158 1.14 -9.38 -3.06
N GLY A 159 0.20 -8.47 -2.78
CA GLY A 159 0.12 -7.73 -1.53
C GLY A 159 0.56 -6.28 -1.65
N SER A 160 0.45 -5.57 -0.53
CA SER A 160 0.74 -4.15 -0.40
C SER A 160 2.08 -3.90 0.26
N GLU A 161 2.77 -2.85 -0.15
CA GLU A 161 4.00 -2.39 0.50
C GLU A 161 4.05 -0.85 0.54
N VAL A 162 4.74 -0.31 1.54
CA VAL A 162 4.96 1.12 1.66
C VAL A 162 6.45 1.40 1.65
N TRP A 163 6.87 2.31 0.77
CA TRP A 163 8.24 2.79 0.69
C TRP A 163 8.35 4.11 1.43
N ALA A 164 9.28 4.18 2.38
CA ALA A 164 9.58 5.36 3.17
C ALA A 164 11.00 5.86 2.88
N SER A 165 11.33 7.10 3.30
CA SER A 165 12.71 7.55 3.33
C SER A 165 13.57 6.59 4.15
N ALA A 166 14.80 6.35 3.71
CA ALA A 166 15.76 5.55 4.47
C ALA A 166 16.46 6.36 5.59
N PHE A 167 16.19 7.65 5.73
CA PHE A 167 17.04 8.57 6.49
C PHE A 167 16.28 9.34 7.58
N GLY A 168 16.97 9.47 8.75
CA GLY A 168 16.62 10.37 9.83
C GLY A 168 15.16 10.30 10.28
N HIS A 169 14.59 11.46 10.59
CA HIS A 169 13.22 11.58 11.09
C HIS A 169 12.16 11.23 10.02
N ASN A 170 12.42 11.52 8.75
CA ASN A 170 11.49 11.18 7.68
C ASN A 170 11.27 9.67 7.53
N TYR A 171 12.28 8.85 7.87
CA TYR A 171 12.08 7.40 8.05
C TYR A 171 11.06 7.10 9.15
N ALA A 172 11.24 7.68 10.34
CA ALA A 172 10.38 7.40 11.48
C ALA A 172 8.91 7.76 11.18
N VAL A 173 8.69 8.94 10.58
CA VAL A 173 7.37 9.40 10.15
C VAL A 173 6.77 8.48 9.09
N GLY A 174 7.52 8.20 8.03
CA GLY A 174 7.05 7.38 6.92
C GLY A 174 6.80 5.92 7.32
N ALA A 175 7.65 5.35 8.18
CA ALA A 175 7.47 3.98 8.66
C ALA A 175 6.28 3.87 9.61
N SER A 176 6.10 4.81 10.52
CA SER A 176 4.93 4.87 11.42
C SER A 176 3.62 4.99 10.63
N PHE A 177 3.57 5.86 9.63
CA PHE A 177 2.41 5.98 8.75
C PHE A 177 2.22 4.70 7.93
N GLY A 178 3.28 4.17 7.34
CA GLY A 178 3.23 2.96 6.52
C GLY A 178 2.71 1.73 7.26
N GLU A 179 3.07 1.54 8.52
CA GLU A 179 2.51 0.46 9.35
C GLU A 179 1.00 0.66 9.59
N THR A 180 0.56 1.90 9.80
CA THR A 180 -0.86 2.23 9.91
C THR A 180 -1.60 1.90 8.63
N GLU A 181 -1.07 2.33 7.49
CA GLU A 181 -1.62 2.09 6.16
C GLU A 181 -1.74 0.59 5.85
N LEU A 182 -0.65 -0.16 6.02
CA LEU A 182 -0.62 -1.60 5.76
C LEU A 182 -1.59 -2.39 6.66
N ALA A 183 -1.84 -1.92 7.88
CA ALA A 183 -2.85 -2.53 8.75
C ALA A 183 -4.27 -2.35 8.18
N MET A 184 -4.59 -1.17 7.61
CA MET A 184 -5.88 -0.92 6.97
C MET A 184 -6.05 -1.74 5.69
N LEU A 185 -5.03 -1.75 4.82
CA LEU A 185 -5.03 -2.54 3.59
C LEU A 185 -5.15 -4.05 3.86
N SER A 186 -4.49 -4.54 4.92
CA SER A 186 -4.63 -5.94 5.37
C SER A 186 -6.05 -6.27 5.81
N GLY A 187 -6.79 -5.32 6.38
CA GLY A 187 -8.20 -5.44 6.70
C GLY A 187 -9.11 -5.68 5.48
N LEU A 188 -8.66 -5.31 4.29
CA LEU A 188 -9.32 -5.57 3.01
C LEU A 188 -8.93 -6.92 2.38
N GLY A 189 -8.02 -7.66 3.00
CA GLY A 189 -7.54 -8.96 2.52
C GLY A 189 -6.24 -8.88 1.69
N LEU A 190 -5.64 -7.69 1.54
CA LEU A 190 -4.34 -7.54 0.91
C LEU A 190 -3.22 -8.03 1.85
N TYR A 191 -2.27 -8.77 1.30
CA TYR A 191 -1.15 -9.27 2.06
C TYR A 191 -0.13 -8.16 2.33
N SER A 192 0.23 -7.92 3.61
CA SER A 192 1.24 -6.91 3.93
C SER A 192 2.64 -7.42 3.65
N LYS A 193 3.37 -6.70 2.81
CA LYS A 193 4.81 -6.92 2.52
C LYS A 193 5.71 -6.06 3.39
N GLY A 194 5.14 -5.24 4.28
CA GLY A 194 5.84 -4.38 5.22
C GLY A 194 6.27 -3.03 4.66
N VAL A 195 6.78 -2.19 5.55
CA VAL A 195 7.42 -0.93 5.19
C VAL A 195 8.84 -1.22 4.74
N LYS A 196 9.26 -0.55 3.68
CA LYS A 196 10.55 -0.74 3.02
C LYS A 196 11.27 0.57 2.82
N THR A 197 12.58 0.45 2.71
CA THR A 197 13.47 1.56 2.33
C THR A 197 14.37 1.10 1.19
N ARG A 198 14.88 2.04 0.43
CA ARG A 198 15.88 1.75 -0.59
C ARG A 198 16.83 2.93 -0.75
N ILE A 199 18.10 2.70 -0.46
CA ILE A 199 19.15 3.68 -0.64
C ILE A 199 19.63 3.64 -2.10
N GLY A 200 19.65 4.80 -2.75
CA GLY A 200 20.17 4.99 -4.10
C GLY A 200 21.52 5.72 -4.08
N GLN A 201 22.01 6.07 -5.25
CA GLN A 201 23.30 6.75 -5.40
C GLN A 201 23.32 8.18 -4.81
N HIS A 202 22.16 8.83 -4.73
CA HIS A 202 22.02 10.23 -4.31
C HIS A 202 21.06 10.43 -3.12
N GLY A 203 20.99 9.48 -2.20
CA GLY A 203 20.01 9.42 -1.12
C GLY A 203 18.94 8.36 -1.39
N ASP A 204 17.70 8.62 -1.07
CA ASP A 204 16.60 7.69 -1.36
C ASP A 204 16.54 7.31 -2.84
N TYR A 205 16.31 6.03 -3.11
CA TYR A 205 16.22 5.50 -4.48
C TYR A 205 15.03 6.12 -5.23
N TYR A 206 13.87 6.16 -4.58
CA TYR A 206 12.68 6.76 -5.17
C TYR A 206 12.82 8.28 -5.24
N GLY A 207 12.83 8.81 -6.47
CA GLY A 207 13.04 10.23 -6.70
C GLY A 207 11.99 11.11 -6.04
N ILE A 208 10.74 10.68 -5.96
CA ILE A 208 9.68 11.45 -5.30
C ILE A 208 9.95 11.60 -3.80
N ILE A 209 10.38 10.54 -3.12
CA ILE A 209 10.77 10.58 -1.71
C ILE A 209 11.96 11.53 -1.52
N ARG A 210 13.00 11.40 -2.34
CA ARG A 210 14.20 12.22 -2.29
C ARG A 210 13.93 13.71 -2.52
N HIS A 211 13.07 14.05 -3.49
CA HIS A 211 12.71 15.45 -3.76
C HIS A 211 11.84 16.05 -2.68
N SER A 212 10.93 15.27 -2.13
CA SER A 212 10.08 15.67 -1.01
C SER A 212 10.89 15.89 0.26
N ASP A 213 11.82 14.98 0.56
CA ASP A 213 12.74 15.07 1.69
C ASP A 213 13.61 16.34 1.60
N ALA A 214 14.15 16.63 0.41
CA ALA A 214 14.90 17.86 0.16
C ALA A 214 14.06 19.13 0.34
N ALA A 215 12.74 19.04 0.18
CA ALA A 215 11.80 20.12 0.45
C ALA A 215 11.34 20.18 1.93
N GLY A 216 11.80 19.26 2.78
CA GLY A 216 11.44 19.17 4.19
C GLY A 216 10.06 18.57 4.45
N ILE A 217 9.51 17.80 3.51
CA ILE A 217 8.18 17.22 3.60
C ILE A 217 8.31 15.68 3.68
N PRO A 218 7.80 15.05 4.74
CA PRO A 218 7.73 13.60 4.80
C PRO A 218 6.95 13.03 3.61
N CYS A 219 7.49 11.96 3.00
CA CYS A 219 6.88 11.33 1.84
C CYS A 219 6.84 9.81 2.00
N VAL A 220 5.73 9.21 1.63
CA VAL A 220 5.60 7.76 1.45
C VAL A 220 5.12 7.45 0.04
N LEU A 221 5.52 6.27 -0.48
CA LEU A 221 5.00 5.72 -1.71
C LEU A 221 4.31 4.40 -1.39
N ILE A 222 3.03 4.30 -1.69
CA ILE A 222 2.20 3.14 -1.41
C ILE A 222 2.00 2.35 -2.70
N GLU A 223 2.45 1.10 -2.69
CA GLU A 223 2.11 0.11 -3.70
C GLU A 223 0.93 -0.71 -3.19
N HIS A 224 -0.28 -0.39 -3.63
CA HIS A 224 -1.51 -0.93 -3.06
C HIS A 224 -1.69 -2.42 -3.32
N CYS A 225 -1.41 -2.86 -4.54
CA CYS A 225 -1.47 -4.25 -4.95
C CYS A 225 -0.80 -4.46 -6.30
N TYR A 226 -0.60 -5.71 -6.70
CA TYR A 226 0.03 -6.06 -7.98
C TYR A 226 -1.01 -6.20 -9.09
N LEU A 227 -0.89 -5.40 -10.16
CA LEU A 227 -1.80 -5.46 -11.31
C LEU A 227 -1.65 -6.73 -12.14
N ASP A 228 -0.53 -7.42 -12.03
CA ASP A 228 -0.18 -8.63 -12.77
C ASP A 228 -0.39 -9.93 -11.98
N SER A 229 -0.73 -9.83 -10.70
CA SER A 229 -1.02 -10.97 -9.83
C SER A 229 -2.50 -11.37 -9.92
N GLU A 230 -2.79 -12.67 -10.00
CA GLU A 230 -4.16 -13.19 -9.97
C GLU A 230 -4.80 -13.01 -8.59
N GLU A 231 -4.03 -13.16 -7.52
CA GLU A 231 -4.46 -12.99 -6.15
C GLU A 231 -5.00 -11.56 -5.92
N ASP A 232 -4.20 -10.55 -6.24
CA ASP A 232 -4.58 -9.14 -6.04
C ASP A 232 -5.65 -8.70 -7.04
N ARG A 233 -5.56 -9.14 -8.30
CA ARG A 233 -6.58 -8.84 -9.31
C ARG A 233 -7.94 -9.40 -8.96
N SER A 234 -8.01 -10.51 -8.26
CA SER A 234 -9.28 -11.08 -7.79
C SER A 234 -9.98 -10.13 -6.82
N LEU A 235 -9.24 -9.42 -5.98
CA LEU A 235 -9.75 -8.37 -5.09
C LEU A 235 -10.07 -7.10 -5.90
N LEU A 236 -9.13 -6.62 -6.71
CA LEU A 236 -9.25 -5.38 -7.49
C LEU A 236 -10.43 -5.41 -8.47
N SER A 237 -10.82 -6.57 -8.98
CA SER A 237 -11.98 -6.75 -9.86
C SER A 237 -13.32 -6.68 -9.12
N GLY A 238 -13.32 -6.66 -7.80
CA GLY A 238 -14.52 -6.45 -7.00
C GLY A 238 -15.13 -5.07 -7.27
N LYS A 239 -16.44 -5.03 -7.47
CA LYS A 239 -17.18 -3.82 -7.92
C LYS A 239 -16.88 -2.56 -7.11
N ASP A 240 -16.67 -2.70 -5.80
CA ASP A 240 -16.50 -1.59 -4.87
C ASP A 240 -15.08 -1.54 -4.27
N PHE A 241 -14.14 -2.38 -4.76
CA PHE A 241 -12.84 -2.54 -4.11
C PHE A 241 -11.99 -1.26 -4.15
N LEU A 242 -12.00 -0.52 -5.28
CA LEU A 242 -11.28 0.77 -5.36
C LEU A 242 -11.83 1.80 -4.36
N SER A 243 -13.14 1.78 -4.11
CA SER A 243 -13.74 2.64 -3.08
C SER A 243 -13.38 2.17 -1.67
N GLN A 244 -13.22 0.86 -1.46
CA GLN A 244 -12.75 0.32 -0.18
C GLN A 244 -11.28 0.67 0.06
N LEU A 245 -10.43 0.63 -0.97
CA LEU A 245 -9.06 1.14 -0.88
C LEU A 245 -9.05 2.61 -0.47
N ALA A 246 -9.79 3.45 -1.20
CA ALA A 246 -9.85 4.88 -0.89
C ALA A 246 -10.33 5.16 0.54
N HIS A 247 -11.29 4.38 1.03
CA HIS A 247 -11.76 4.47 2.41
C HIS A 247 -10.68 4.05 3.41
N ALA A 248 -9.95 2.96 3.14
CA ALA A 248 -8.85 2.50 3.99
C ALA A 248 -7.74 3.56 4.08
N ASP A 249 -7.32 4.12 2.94
CA ASP A 249 -6.31 5.18 2.87
C ASP A 249 -6.76 6.44 3.64
N ALA A 250 -8.01 6.86 3.46
CA ALA A 250 -8.56 8.02 4.17
C ALA A 250 -8.65 7.79 5.68
N VAL A 251 -8.99 6.58 6.11
CA VAL A 251 -9.03 6.20 7.54
C VAL A 251 -7.64 6.14 8.14
N SER A 252 -6.64 5.60 7.42
CA SER A 252 -5.26 5.60 7.89
C SER A 252 -4.69 7.00 8.05
N ILE A 253 -4.96 7.90 7.09
CA ILE A 253 -4.61 9.32 7.17
C ILE A 253 -5.31 9.96 8.38
N ALA A 254 -6.61 9.78 8.50
CA ALA A 254 -7.40 10.38 9.57
C ALA A 254 -6.96 9.89 10.96
N ALA A 255 -6.70 8.59 11.10
CA ALA A 255 -6.23 8.00 12.35
C ALA A 255 -4.82 8.51 12.70
N TRP A 256 -3.90 8.48 11.73
CA TRP A 256 -2.53 8.88 11.96
C TRP A 256 -2.39 10.37 12.30
N PHE A 257 -3.23 11.23 11.70
CA PHE A 257 -3.26 12.68 11.97
C PHE A 257 -4.25 13.06 13.09
N HIS A 258 -4.86 12.11 13.80
CA HIS A 258 -5.83 12.36 14.87
C HIS A 258 -7.02 13.25 14.44
N LEU A 259 -7.50 13.04 13.22
CA LEU A 259 -8.62 13.80 12.68
C LEU A 259 -9.94 13.36 13.32
N LYS A 260 -10.93 14.25 13.24
CA LYS A 260 -12.30 14.03 13.70
C LYS A 260 -13.27 14.30 12.56
N SER A 261 -14.42 13.70 12.62
CA SER A 261 -15.56 14.06 11.79
C SER A 261 -16.76 14.31 12.67
N SER A 262 -17.04 15.59 12.95
CA SER A 262 -18.21 16.01 13.74
C SER A 262 -19.51 15.58 13.08
N SER A 263 -19.56 15.54 11.74
CA SER A 263 -20.73 15.15 10.95
C SER A 263 -21.08 13.66 11.07
N TYR A 264 -20.08 12.81 11.30
CA TYR A 264 -20.24 11.35 11.38
C TYR A 264 -19.96 10.78 12.76
N GLY A 265 -19.58 11.62 13.73
CA GLY A 265 -19.25 11.18 15.09
C GLY A 265 -18.00 10.32 15.18
N ILE A 266 -17.04 10.51 14.24
CA ILE A 266 -15.75 9.82 14.21
C ILE A 266 -14.73 10.66 14.97
N ASP A 267 -13.92 10.02 15.80
CA ASP A 267 -12.88 10.66 16.58
C ASP A 267 -11.66 9.74 16.70
N PHE A 268 -10.53 10.17 16.14
CA PHE A 268 -9.25 9.45 16.22
C PHE A 268 -8.27 10.03 17.24
N ASP A 269 -8.70 10.89 18.17
CA ASP A 269 -7.85 11.50 19.22
C ASP A 269 -7.08 10.46 20.05
N GLN A 270 -7.67 9.28 20.23
CA GLN A 270 -7.09 8.20 21.05
C GLN A 270 -6.31 7.17 20.22
N TYR A 271 -6.16 7.39 18.91
CA TYR A 271 -5.35 6.50 18.09
C TYR A 271 -3.88 6.54 18.52
N VAL A 272 -3.28 5.39 18.70
CA VAL A 272 -1.86 5.27 19.06
C VAL A 272 -1.08 4.94 17.79
N ARG A 273 -0.26 5.89 17.33
CA ARG A 273 0.62 5.69 16.17
C ARG A 273 1.64 4.59 16.48
N PRO A 274 1.99 3.74 15.51
CA PRO A 274 3.15 2.85 15.66
C PRO A 274 4.41 3.66 15.97
N GLU A 275 5.13 3.30 17.03
CA GLU A 275 6.39 3.95 17.38
C GLU A 275 7.51 3.47 16.46
N THR A 276 8.23 4.39 15.87
CA THR A 276 9.40 4.12 15.03
C THR A 276 10.49 5.13 15.38
N ALA A 277 11.69 4.63 15.65
CA ALA A 277 12.85 5.49 15.91
C ALA A 277 13.38 6.10 14.60
N ASP A 278 14.01 7.26 14.70
CA ASP A 278 14.72 7.87 13.58
C ASP A 278 15.76 6.91 13.01
N ALA A 279 15.92 6.93 11.69
CA ALA A 279 16.97 6.14 11.06
C ALA A 279 18.35 6.60 11.50
N PRO A 280 19.33 5.68 11.64
CA PRO A 280 20.71 6.04 11.94
C PRO A 280 21.32 6.92 10.83
N ALA A 281 22.44 7.58 11.12
CA ALA A 281 23.09 8.50 10.18
C ALA A 281 23.44 7.88 8.81
N GLY A 282 23.66 6.56 8.74
CA GLY A 282 23.88 5.83 7.49
C GLY A 282 22.63 5.41 6.75
N GLY A 283 21.46 5.70 7.32
CA GLY A 283 20.17 5.24 6.80
C GLY A 283 19.89 3.76 7.09
N ILE A 284 18.70 3.32 6.66
CA ILE A 284 18.28 1.92 6.71
C ILE A 284 18.34 1.37 5.28
N PRO A 285 19.32 0.51 4.97
CA PRO A 285 19.47 -0.03 3.62
C PRO A 285 18.38 -1.07 3.32
N GLN A 286 18.11 -1.25 2.03
CA GLN A 286 17.36 -2.40 1.54
C GLN A 286 18.13 -3.70 1.81
N ASP A 287 17.39 -4.80 1.88
CA ASP A 287 17.98 -6.12 1.80
C ASP A 287 18.56 -6.38 0.39
N THR A 288 19.76 -6.91 0.33
CA THR A 288 20.46 -7.22 -0.93
C THR A 288 20.89 -8.69 -1.02
N THR A 289 20.58 -9.48 0.00
CA THR A 289 20.94 -10.90 0.11
C THR A 289 19.67 -11.76 0.04
N ALA A 290 19.78 -12.89 -0.62
CA ALA A 290 18.70 -13.88 -0.61
C ALA A 290 18.78 -14.72 0.69
N PRO A 291 17.68 -15.35 1.12
CA PRO A 291 17.70 -16.23 2.28
C PRO A 291 18.87 -17.22 2.23
N ASP A 292 19.69 -17.28 3.27
CA ASP A 292 20.91 -18.09 3.32
C ASP A 292 20.67 -19.54 3.74
N VAL A 293 19.49 -19.83 4.30
CA VAL A 293 19.05 -21.19 4.65
C VAL A 293 17.80 -21.54 3.86
N CYS A 294 17.86 -22.63 3.08
CA CYS A 294 16.67 -23.19 2.42
C CYS A 294 16.86 -24.71 2.25
N THR A 295 16.08 -25.51 2.99
CA THR A 295 16.19 -26.98 2.97
C THR A 295 14.84 -27.63 2.87
N LEU A 296 14.73 -28.71 2.06
CA LEU A 296 13.52 -29.50 1.86
C LEU A 296 13.69 -30.91 2.41
N GLU A 297 12.71 -31.36 3.19
CA GLU A 297 12.67 -32.70 3.77
C GLU A 297 11.34 -33.37 3.42
N GLN A 298 11.38 -34.65 2.98
CA GLN A 298 10.19 -35.48 2.90
C GLN A 298 9.83 -36.01 4.30
N ILE A 299 8.70 -35.59 4.84
CA ILE A 299 8.29 -35.93 6.22
C ILE A 299 7.21 -36.99 6.30
N GLY A 300 6.57 -37.33 5.19
CA GLY A 300 5.53 -38.36 5.17
C GLY A 300 5.10 -38.77 3.76
N ARG A 301 4.46 -39.95 3.68
CA ARG A 301 3.88 -40.48 2.46
C ARG A 301 2.63 -41.31 2.76
N SER A 302 1.57 -41.13 1.97
CA SER A 302 0.36 -41.95 1.99
C SER A 302 -0.10 -42.15 0.55
N GLY A 303 0.19 -43.32 0.01
CA GLY A 303 -0.01 -43.60 -1.41
C GLY A 303 0.85 -42.68 -2.29
N SER A 304 0.22 -41.95 -3.21
CA SER A 304 0.85 -40.98 -4.08
C SER A 304 0.99 -39.60 -3.42
N ARG A 305 0.33 -39.34 -2.28
CA ARG A 305 0.44 -38.07 -1.55
C ARG A 305 1.69 -38.07 -0.68
N VAL A 306 2.52 -37.06 -0.87
CA VAL A 306 3.80 -36.89 -0.15
C VAL A 306 3.79 -35.53 0.54
N SER A 307 4.16 -35.55 1.83
CA SER A 307 4.28 -34.35 2.64
C SER A 307 5.74 -33.95 2.78
N PHE A 308 5.97 -32.66 2.66
CA PHE A 308 7.28 -32.05 2.74
C PHE A 308 7.30 -30.97 3.83
N ARG A 309 8.46 -30.75 4.42
CA ARG A 309 8.79 -29.59 5.22
C ARG A 309 9.85 -28.78 4.49
N LEU A 310 9.56 -27.50 4.24
CA LEU A 310 10.52 -26.52 3.77
C LEU A 310 10.94 -25.68 4.97
N THR A 311 12.22 -25.70 5.32
CA THR A 311 12.82 -24.87 6.37
C THR A 311 13.67 -23.82 5.70
N ALA A 312 13.47 -22.55 6.07
CA ALA A 312 14.26 -21.45 5.54
C ALA A 312 14.47 -20.36 6.59
N ALA A 313 15.58 -19.64 6.43
CA ALA A 313 15.91 -18.46 7.21
C ALA A 313 16.72 -17.47 6.37
N ASP A 314 16.67 -16.23 6.77
CA ASP A 314 17.48 -15.13 6.29
C ASP A 314 18.26 -14.62 7.50
N THR A 315 19.44 -15.22 7.77
CA THR A 315 20.16 -15.02 9.05
C THR A 315 21.05 -13.79 9.05
N ASP A 316 21.35 -13.25 7.90
CA ASP A 316 22.13 -12.03 7.70
C ASP A 316 21.25 -10.77 7.48
N SER A 317 19.93 -10.94 7.54
CA SER A 317 18.93 -9.89 7.34
C SER A 317 17.93 -9.85 8.49
N SER A 318 17.45 -8.63 8.81
CA SER A 318 16.30 -8.43 9.71
C SER A 318 14.96 -8.49 9.00
N TYR A 319 14.97 -8.61 7.68
CA TYR A 319 13.76 -8.62 6.87
C TYR A 319 13.13 -10.02 6.81
N PRO A 320 11.77 -10.12 6.88
CA PRO A 320 11.11 -11.40 7.00
C PRO A 320 11.05 -12.17 5.67
N LEU A 321 10.96 -13.49 5.79
CA LEU A 321 10.44 -14.32 4.70
C LEU A 321 8.95 -14.04 4.53
N LEU A 322 8.51 -13.86 3.27
CA LEU A 322 7.12 -13.56 2.95
C LEU A 322 6.43 -14.62 2.13
N TYR A 323 7.17 -15.32 1.27
CA TYR A 323 6.58 -16.32 0.38
C TYR A 323 7.43 -17.57 0.28
N TYR A 324 6.77 -18.63 -0.17
CA TYR A 324 7.42 -19.83 -0.66
C TYR A 324 6.71 -20.37 -1.90
N SER A 325 7.45 -21.13 -2.68
CA SER A 325 6.93 -21.96 -3.74
C SER A 325 7.62 -23.32 -3.73
N TYR A 326 7.13 -24.25 -4.52
CA TYR A 326 7.79 -25.53 -4.75
C TYR A 326 7.73 -25.89 -6.23
N THR A 327 8.76 -26.56 -6.70
CA THR A 327 8.85 -27.03 -8.08
C THR A 327 8.82 -28.56 -8.09
N VAL A 328 7.98 -29.12 -8.95
CA VAL A 328 7.79 -30.56 -9.12
C VAL A 328 8.05 -30.91 -10.58
N ASP A 329 9.08 -31.70 -10.86
CA ASP A 329 9.50 -32.07 -12.22
C ASP A 329 9.51 -30.87 -13.19
N GLY A 330 10.09 -29.74 -12.72
CA GLY A 330 10.25 -28.50 -13.49
C GLY A 330 9.00 -27.60 -13.56
N LYS A 331 7.89 -27.95 -12.89
CA LYS A 331 6.70 -27.11 -12.80
C LYS A 331 6.62 -26.45 -11.44
N THR A 332 6.73 -25.12 -11.41
CA THR A 332 6.66 -24.34 -10.18
C THR A 332 5.21 -24.04 -9.80
N SER A 333 4.91 -24.18 -8.51
CA SER A 333 3.63 -23.76 -7.93
C SER A 333 3.52 -22.23 -7.94
N ARG A 334 2.30 -21.70 -7.73
CA ARG A 334 2.14 -20.30 -7.36
C ARG A 334 2.83 -20.02 -6.04
N LEU A 335 3.15 -18.75 -5.79
CA LEU A 335 3.61 -18.28 -4.48
C LEU A 335 2.53 -18.53 -3.43
N GLN A 336 2.98 -18.90 -2.25
CA GLN A 336 2.16 -19.04 -1.06
C GLN A 336 2.78 -18.22 0.06
N THR A 337 1.96 -17.69 0.96
CA THR A 337 2.43 -16.91 2.08
C THR A 337 3.29 -17.73 3.03
N TRP A 338 4.43 -17.17 3.42
CA TRP A 338 5.21 -17.68 4.54
C TRP A 338 4.56 -17.19 5.85
N PRO A 339 4.17 -18.07 6.78
CA PRO A 339 3.54 -17.63 8.03
C PRO A 339 4.50 -16.78 8.87
N LYS A 340 4.02 -15.64 9.37
CA LYS A 340 4.82 -14.70 10.15
C LYS A 340 5.52 -15.40 11.33
N GLY A 341 6.83 -15.27 11.41
CA GLY A 341 7.64 -15.84 12.48
C GLY A 341 7.86 -17.36 12.42
N ALA A 342 7.35 -18.03 11.39
CA ALA A 342 7.62 -19.45 11.22
C ALA A 342 9.02 -19.69 10.70
N SER A 343 9.70 -20.73 11.21
CA SER A 343 10.98 -21.21 10.69
C SER A 343 10.82 -22.27 9.58
N SER A 344 9.63 -22.81 9.38
CA SER A 344 9.34 -23.79 8.35
C SER A 344 7.87 -23.81 7.97
N VAL A 345 7.58 -24.28 6.76
CA VAL A 345 6.24 -24.58 6.26
C VAL A 345 6.13 -26.04 5.86
N THR A 346 4.91 -26.56 5.85
CA THR A 346 4.64 -27.92 5.37
C THR A 346 3.61 -27.88 4.25
N PHE A 347 3.85 -28.67 3.21
CA PHE A 347 2.91 -28.83 2.10
C PHE A 347 2.80 -30.28 1.67
N THR A 348 1.70 -30.65 1.03
CA THR A 348 1.44 -32.02 0.54
C THR A 348 1.04 -31.97 -0.91
N ILE A 349 1.72 -32.77 -1.73
CA ILE A 349 1.49 -32.86 -3.17
C ILE A 349 1.32 -34.31 -3.63
N GLN A 350 0.80 -34.48 -4.84
CA GLN A 350 0.84 -35.78 -5.56
C GLN A 350 2.23 -35.91 -6.18
N ALA A 351 2.99 -36.90 -5.74
CA ALA A 351 4.36 -37.13 -6.21
C ALA A 351 4.68 -38.64 -6.21
N PRO A 352 4.67 -39.28 -7.37
CA PRO A 352 5.16 -40.67 -7.51
C PRO A 352 6.61 -40.82 -7.04
N LYS A 353 7.06 -42.03 -6.77
CA LYS A 353 8.48 -42.28 -6.51
C LYS A 353 9.32 -41.90 -7.73
N GLY A 354 10.46 -41.28 -7.46
CA GLY A 354 11.37 -40.77 -8.48
C GLY A 354 11.09 -39.33 -8.90
N THR A 355 9.95 -38.72 -8.52
CA THR A 355 9.65 -37.29 -8.76
C THR A 355 10.73 -36.40 -8.11
N GLN A 356 11.19 -35.39 -8.84
CA GLN A 356 12.11 -34.40 -8.34
C GLN A 356 11.34 -33.20 -7.80
N VAL A 357 11.68 -32.79 -6.56
CA VAL A 357 11.03 -31.67 -5.88
C VAL A 357 12.09 -30.79 -5.24
N PHE A 358 11.92 -29.49 -5.36
CA PHE A 358 12.62 -28.51 -4.53
C PHE A 358 11.68 -27.40 -4.08
N GLY A 359 12.00 -26.74 -2.97
CA GLY A 359 11.27 -25.60 -2.45
C GLY A 359 12.08 -24.33 -2.62
N THR A 360 11.39 -23.20 -2.77
CA THR A 360 11.99 -21.87 -2.88
C THR A 360 11.41 -20.98 -1.79
N ALA A 361 12.26 -20.27 -1.03
CA ALA A 361 11.86 -19.27 -0.05
C ALA A 361 12.19 -17.87 -0.58
N HIS A 362 11.31 -16.90 -0.32
CA HIS A 362 11.47 -15.51 -0.77
C HIS A 362 11.36 -14.56 0.42
N ASN A 363 12.28 -13.60 0.52
CA ASN A 363 12.21 -12.55 1.53
C ASN A 363 11.33 -11.37 1.09
N SER A 364 11.21 -10.34 1.93
CA SER A 364 10.36 -9.17 1.68
C SER A 364 10.81 -8.31 0.50
N TYR A 365 12.07 -8.41 0.08
CA TYR A 365 12.61 -7.75 -1.10
C TYR A 365 12.60 -8.63 -2.36
N GLU A 366 11.83 -9.75 -2.32
CA GLU A 366 11.65 -10.68 -3.45
C GLU A 366 12.91 -11.44 -3.86
N LEU A 367 13.96 -11.38 -3.03
CA LEU A 367 15.15 -12.20 -3.20
C LEU A 367 14.84 -13.63 -2.75
N SER A 368 15.37 -14.64 -3.44
CA SER A 368 14.94 -16.01 -3.21
C SER A 368 16.08 -17.02 -3.27
N THR A 369 15.91 -18.12 -2.53
CA THR A 369 16.85 -19.25 -2.51
C THR A 369 16.10 -20.56 -2.64
N ASP A 370 16.63 -21.44 -3.50
CA ASP A 370 16.13 -22.78 -3.71
C ASP A 370 16.77 -23.76 -2.73
N SER A 371 16.00 -24.72 -2.26
CA SER A 371 16.57 -25.89 -1.59
C SER A 371 17.29 -26.81 -2.59
N SER A 372 18.10 -27.74 -2.09
CA SER A 372 18.58 -28.84 -2.92
C SER A 372 17.39 -29.64 -3.46
N VAL A 373 17.56 -30.19 -4.67
CA VAL A 373 16.56 -31.08 -5.30
C VAL A 373 16.48 -32.39 -4.50
N LEU A 374 15.27 -32.74 -4.09
CA LEU A 374 14.95 -33.98 -3.42
C LEU A 374 14.26 -34.93 -4.39
N THR A 375 14.74 -36.20 -4.46
CA THR A 375 14.04 -37.24 -5.18
C THR A 375 13.11 -38.03 -4.25
N VAL A 376 11.83 -38.05 -4.58
CA VAL A 376 10.77 -38.72 -3.78
C VAL A 376 11.05 -40.21 -3.63
N LYS A 377 11.05 -40.69 -2.38
CA LYS A 377 11.30 -42.09 -2.01
C LYS A 377 10.04 -42.92 -1.94
#